data_7928fefea7d2fd5d284461418c47b7c5
#
_entry.id   7928fefea7d2fd5d284461418c47b7c5
#
_cell.length_a   1.000
_cell.length_b   1.000
_cell.length_c   1.000
_cell.angle_alpha   90.00
_cell.angle_beta   90.00
_cell.angle_gamma   90.00
#
_symmetry.space_group_name_H-M   'P 1'
#
loop_
_entity.id
_entity.type
_entity.pdbx_description
1 polymer ?
#
loop_
_entity_poly.entity_id
_entity_poly.type
_entity_poly.pdbx_seq_one_letter_code
_entity_poly.pdbx_strand_id
1 'polypeptide(L)'
;MGVILDATNAQIVNAVRSEMVMFGGRIPEATASNIRDIGDIIRGNLQVANEFLSVLVNRIARVMVTSRLYENPLASFKKGTERYGDIIEEIFVNIANANEYDPQIASREVYKREIPNIDAMYHKMNSQLFYKATIQEDSLAKAFTSENGFRTLIAGIVDSLYSGANFDEFLSMKELFATNKPYFAYVKTDAPTASTAHNIVTNIKATSNMLTFMSDKYNRFGVKNFTPRDRQVLLIRADIDALIDVNVLASAFNMNKAEFMGRRIVVDDFGTGMENVYAILCDETFLIVVNNLDRFTEQYNAQGLYWNYFWHVWRTYAVSPFANAIAFTSGTITEGTAVTITPSAPSIAKGGNVQLEASVTPSGASQSVRFTAEGMNGGSYITASGFLHVGEEQSGNITVKATATAKPSLTKTATVTVT
;
A
#
# COMPACT_ATOMS: atom_id res chain seq x y z
N MET A 1 19.05 16.62 -13.65
CA MET A 1 19.21 16.24 -15.08
C MET A 1 17.93 16.53 -15.85
N GLY A 2 17.55 17.80 -15.93
CA GLY A 2 16.29 18.30 -16.51
C GLY A 2 16.44 18.72 -17.98
N VAL A 3 17.09 17.91 -18.84
CA VAL A 3 17.61 18.38 -20.14
C VAL A 3 16.79 17.95 -21.37
N ILE A 4 15.77 17.10 -21.23
CA ILE A 4 15.05 16.61 -22.44
C ILE A 4 13.89 17.49 -22.86
N LEU A 5 13.32 18.26 -21.96
CA LEU A 5 12.22 19.18 -22.32
C LEU A 5 12.65 20.40 -23.15
N ASP A 6 13.95 20.76 -23.12
CA ASP A 6 14.53 21.83 -23.92
C ASP A 6 15.43 21.33 -25.07
N ALA A 7 15.53 20.01 -25.26
CA ALA A 7 16.35 19.43 -26.32
C ALA A 7 15.70 19.58 -27.69
N THR A 8 16.51 19.92 -28.69
CA THR A 8 16.08 19.95 -30.06
C THR A 8 15.83 18.54 -30.62
N ASN A 9 15.02 18.40 -31.68
CA ASN A 9 14.79 17.11 -32.35
C ASN A 9 16.11 16.42 -32.73
N ALA A 10 17.11 17.13 -33.19
CA ALA A 10 18.42 16.60 -33.55
C ALA A 10 19.14 16.02 -32.32
N GLN A 11 19.10 16.70 -31.20
CA GLN A 11 19.69 16.21 -29.94
C GLN A 11 18.99 14.95 -29.44
N ILE A 12 17.67 14.88 -29.55
CA ILE A 12 16.89 13.68 -29.19
C ILE A 12 17.28 12.51 -30.08
N VAL A 13 17.30 12.70 -31.41
CA VAL A 13 17.66 11.65 -32.37
C VAL A 13 19.10 11.16 -32.14
N ASN A 14 20.07 12.07 -31.94
CA ASN A 14 21.46 11.70 -31.65
C ASN A 14 21.59 10.92 -30.33
N ALA A 15 20.83 11.29 -29.34
CA ALA A 15 20.83 10.61 -28.06
C ALA A 15 20.23 9.19 -28.16
N VAL A 16 19.17 8.98 -28.93
CA VAL A 16 18.61 7.66 -29.21
C VAL A 16 19.60 6.84 -30.03
N ARG A 17 20.17 7.43 -31.12
CA ARG A 17 21.20 6.80 -31.95
C ARG A 17 22.37 6.25 -31.14
N SER A 18 22.84 6.98 -30.15
CA SER A 18 23.99 6.59 -29.32
C SER A 18 23.70 5.39 -28.41
N GLU A 19 22.43 5.10 -28.13
CA GLU A 19 21.98 3.95 -27.31
C GLU A 19 21.55 2.74 -28.16
N MET A 20 21.38 2.90 -29.48
CA MET A 20 21.08 1.81 -30.40
C MET A 20 22.29 0.87 -30.54
N VAL A 21 22.07 -0.43 -30.32
CA VAL A 21 23.15 -1.43 -30.31
C VAL A 21 23.41 -1.99 -31.70
N MET A 22 22.35 -2.27 -32.48
CA MET A 22 22.49 -2.97 -33.76
C MET A 22 22.58 -2.03 -34.96
N PHE A 23 21.76 -0.99 -35.02
CA PHE A 23 21.60 -0.16 -36.20
C PHE A 23 21.99 1.32 -36.00
N GLY A 24 22.46 1.73 -34.81
CA GLY A 24 22.86 3.11 -34.54
C GLY A 24 23.93 3.64 -35.50
N GLY A 25 24.85 2.81 -35.96
CA GLY A 25 25.88 3.15 -36.94
C GLY A 25 25.37 3.38 -38.37
N ARG A 26 24.14 2.97 -38.69
CA ARG A 26 23.51 3.21 -40.01
C ARG A 26 22.81 4.55 -40.08
N ILE A 27 22.59 5.21 -38.96
CA ILE A 27 21.94 6.52 -38.88
C ILE A 27 23.05 7.58 -38.79
N PRO A 28 23.15 8.54 -39.76
CA PRO A 28 24.09 9.63 -39.65
C PRO A 28 23.82 10.51 -38.42
N GLU A 29 24.80 11.31 -38.03
CA GLU A 29 24.58 12.30 -36.97
C GLU A 29 23.54 13.34 -37.38
N ALA A 30 22.55 13.53 -36.51
CA ALA A 30 21.42 14.44 -36.78
C ALA A 30 21.81 15.89 -36.54
N THR A 31 21.48 16.72 -37.52
CA THR A 31 21.60 18.18 -37.46
C THR A 31 20.26 18.80 -37.87
N ALA A 32 20.08 20.10 -37.67
CA ALA A 32 18.85 20.78 -38.05
C ALA A 32 18.60 20.71 -39.57
N SER A 33 19.65 20.54 -40.40
CA SER A 33 19.56 20.52 -41.87
C SER A 33 19.23 19.13 -42.42
N ASN A 34 19.70 18.01 -41.80
CA ASN A 34 19.55 16.66 -42.32
C ASN A 34 18.53 15.79 -41.58
N ILE A 35 17.81 16.33 -40.61
CA ILE A 35 16.91 15.55 -39.75
C ILE A 35 15.76 14.90 -40.55
N ARG A 36 15.33 15.49 -41.67
CA ARG A 36 14.30 14.89 -42.52
C ARG A 36 14.84 13.68 -43.27
N ASP A 37 16.05 13.76 -43.84
CA ASP A 37 16.72 12.65 -44.53
C ASP A 37 16.96 11.47 -43.57
N ILE A 38 17.32 11.76 -42.32
CA ILE A 38 17.44 10.76 -41.26
C ILE A 38 16.08 10.12 -40.98
N GLY A 39 14.99 10.88 -40.94
CA GLY A 39 13.64 10.36 -40.81
C GLY A 39 13.30 9.34 -41.91
N ASP A 40 13.70 9.63 -43.15
CA ASP A 40 13.49 8.71 -44.29
C ASP A 40 14.36 7.44 -44.18
N ILE A 41 15.59 7.55 -43.71
CA ILE A 41 16.47 6.37 -43.44
C ILE A 41 15.84 5.48 -42.36
N ILE A 42 15.36 6.05 -41.26
CA ILE A 42 14.75 5.28 -40.15
C ILE A 42 13.46 4.61 -40.63
N ARG A 43 12.57 5.34 -41.34
CA ARG A 43 11.29 4.82 -41.85
C ARG A 43 11.47 3.81 -42.99
N GLY A 44 12.48 3.97 -43.79
CA GLY A 44 12.78 3.07 -44.92
C GLY A 44 13.20 1.69 -44.55
N ASN A 45 13.54 1.43 -43.26
CA ASN A 45 13.94 0.12 -42.75
C ASN A 45 13.22 -0.20 -41.44
N LEU A 46 12.32 -1.19 -41.49
CA LEU A 46 11.51 -1.58 -40.35
C LEU A 46 12.34 -1.98 -39.11
N GLN A 47 13.49 -2.66 -39.30
CA GLN A 47 14.35 -3.07 -38.19
C GLN A 47 15.01 -1.85 -37.51
N VAL A 48 15.44 -0.88 -38.31
CA VAL A 48 15.98 0.40 -37.79
C VAL A 48 14.89 1.17 -37.05
N ALA A 49 13.67 1.24 -37.62
CA ALA A 49 12.54 1.91 -37.00
C ALA A 49 12.16 1.27 -35.67
N ASN A 50 12.11 -0.06 -35.61
CA ASN A 50 11.79 -0.80 -34.38
C ASN A 50 12.82 -0.54 -33.29
N GLU A 51 14.12 -0.69 -33.60
CA GLU A 51 15.18 -0.43 -32.62
C GLU A 51 15.16 1.04 -32.15
N PHE A 52 15.01 2.00 -33.11
CA PHE A 52 14.94 3.42 -32.80
C PHE A 52 13.77 3.74 -31.84
N LEU A 53 12.58 3.23 -32.11
CA LEU A 53 11.40 3.46 -31.30
C LEU A 53 11.50 2.76 -29.94
N SER A 54 12.03 1.54 -29.90
CA SER A 54 12.26 0.82 -28.66
C SER A 54 13.22 1.59 -27.73
N VAL A 55 14.35 2.03 -28.26
CA VAL A 55 15.31 2.86 -27.52
C VAL A 55 14.70 4.19 -27.10
N LEU A 56 13.95 4.85 -27.98
CA LEU A 56 13.26 6.10 -27.69
C LEU A 56 12.28 5.95 -26.54
N VAL A 57 11.39 4.95 -26.60
CA VAL A 57 10.41 4.70 -25.52
C VAL A 57 11.08 4.30 -24.21
N ASN A 58 12.09 3.43 -24.23
CA ASN A 58 12.85 3.06 -23.05
C ASN A 58 13.60 4.23 -22.43
N ARG A 59 14.12 5.14 -23.26
CA ARG A 59 14.77 6.36 -22.79
C ARG A 59 13.79 7.33 -22.17
N ILE A 60 12.63 7.50 -22.79
CA ILE A 60 11.51 8.28 -22.26
C ILE A 60 11.13 7.74 -20.89
N ALA A 61 10.91 6.43 -20.76
CA ALA A 61 10.57 5.80 -19.51
C ALA A 61 11.56 6.10 -18.37
N ARG A 62 12.87 6.20 -18.67
CA ARG A 62 13.90 6.53 -17.67
C ARG A 62 14.00 8.01 -17.30
N VAL A 63 13.63 8.89 -18.20
CA VAL A 63 13.83 10.35 -18.04
C VAL A 63 12.62 11.05 -17.46
N MET A 64 11.46 10.44 -17.52
CA MET A 64 10.19 11.05 -17.23
C MET A 64 9.78 11.11 -15.78
N VAL A 65 10.59 10.67 -14.89
CA VAL A 65 10.38 10.88 -13.44
C VAL A 65 10.29 12.38 -13.05
N THR A 66 10.52 13.31 -13.99
CA THR A 66 10.59 14.76 -13.72
C THR A 66 9.60 15.63 -14.50
N SER A 67 8.74 15.08 -15.37
CA SER A 67 7.74 15.90 -16.07
C SER A 67 6.42 15.98 -15.28
N ARG A 68 5.53 16.91 -15.68
CA ARG A 68 4.24 17.21 -15.03
C ARG A 68 3.24 16.04 -15.12
N LEU A 69 3.66 14.85 -14.76
CA LEU A 69 2.81 13.67 -14.66
C LEU A 69 1.99 13.74 -13.39
N TYR A 70 0.82 13.10 -13.43
CA TYR A 70 0.09 12.87 -12.20
C TYR A 70 0.94 12.01 -11.27
N GLU A 71 1.30 12.56 -10.12
CA GLU A 71 2.02 11.85 -9.07
C GLU A 71 1.01 11.32 -8.07
N ASN A 72 1.12 10.04 -7.76
CA ASN A 72 0.29 9.41 -6.73
C ASN A 72 0.67 9.98 -5.34
N PRO A 73 -0.22 10.69 -4.64
CA PRO A 73 0.06 11.23 -3.31
C PRO A 73 0.46 10.16 -2.30
N LEU A 74 -0.03 8.93 -2.49
CA LEU A 74 0.25 7.78 -1.63
C LEU A 74 1.50 6.99 -2.04
N ALA A 75 2.24 7.44 -3.06
CA ALA A 75 3.45 6.75 -3.57
C ALA A 75 4.50 6.46 -2.48
N SER A 76 4.47 7.22 -1.42
CA SER A 76 5.38 7.05 -0.29
C SER A 76 5.20 5.76 0.52
N PHE A 77 4.07 5.09 0.38
CA PHE A 77 3.83 3.78 0.98
C PHE A 77 4.40 2.61 0.15
N LYS A 78 4.94 2.88 -1.05
CA LYS A 78 5.55 1.86 -1.89
C LYS A 78 6.82 1.32 -1.24
N LYS A 79 6.89 0.00 -1.06
CA LYS A 79 7.99 -0.70 -0.38
C LYS A 79 9.06 -1.28 -1.31
N GLY A 80 9.16 -0.78 -2.55
CA GLY A 80 10.18 -1.23 -3.49
C GLY A 80 9.68 -2.26 -4.49
N THR A 81 10.61 -3.04 -5.05
CA THR A 81 10.32 -4.04 -6.10
C THR A 81 10.72 -5.42 -5.63
N GLU A 82 9.77 -6.34 -5.61
CA GLU A 82 10.03 -7.77 -5.41
C GLU A 82 10.21 -8.43 -6.77
N ARG A 83 11.38 -8.99 -7.02
CA ARG A 83 11.72 -9.61 -8.32
C ARG A 83 11.43 -11.10 -8.38
N TYR A 84 11.29 -11.75 -7.22
CA TYR A 84 11.15 -13.19 -7.10
C TYR A 84 10.07 -13.54 -6.11
N GLY A 85 9.01 -14.18 -6.58
CA GLY A 85 7.90 -14.65 -5.77
C GLY A 85 6.60 -13.84 -5.91
N ASP A 86 5.49 -14.53 -5.67
CA ASP A 86 4.14 -13.97 -5.76
C ASP A 86 3.57 -13.66 -4.37
N ILE A 87 4.29 -14.04 -3.31
CA ILE A 87 3.81 -13.99 -1.93
C ILE A 87 4.80 -13.19 -1.08
N ILE A 88 4.26 -12.21 -0.37
CA ILE A 88 4.99 -11.43 0.63
C ILE A 88 4.58 -11.95 1.99
N GLU A 89 5.54 -12.40 2.78
CA GLU A 89 5.33 -12.82 4.15
C GLU A 89 5.56 -11.64 5.10
N GLU A 90 4.57 -11.36 5.93
CA GLU A 90 4.66 -10.39 7.02
C GLU A 90 4.66 -11.15 8.35
N ILE A 91 5.71 -10.99 9.14
CA ILE A 91 5.89 -11.66 10.43
C ILE A 91 5.81 -10.64 11.55
N PHE A 92 5.01 -10.92 12.56
CA PHE A 92 4.93 -10.14 13.78
C PHE A 92 5.30 -11.04 14.98
N VAL A 93 6.30 -10.61 15.75
CA VAL A 93 6.73 -11.32 16.97
C VAL A 93 6.13 -10.60 18.17
N ASN A 94 5.26 -11.30 18.91
CA ASN A 94 4.66 -10.76 20.12
C ASN A 94 5.70 -10.61 21.23
N ILE A 95 5.48 -9.63 22.12
CA ILE A 95 6.35 -9.40 23.26
C ILE A 95 6.32 -10.59 24.23
N ALA A 96 7.48 -10.95 24.76
CA ALA A 96 7.60 -12.00 25.78
C ALA A 96 6.91 -11.57 27.09
N ASN A 97 6.31 -12.53 27.77
CA ASN A 97 5.77 -12.31 29.11
C ASN A 97 6.91 -12.39 30.14
N ALA A 98 6.80 -11.60 31.21
CA ALA A 98 7.69 -11.72 32.34
C ALA A 98 7.32 -12.95 33.18
N ASN A 99 8.32 -13.71 33.56
CA ASN A 99 8.16 -14.81 34.53
C ASN A 99 8.61 -14.34 35.90
N GLU A 100 7.91 -14.76 36.95
CA GLU A 100 8.33 -14.51 38.33
C GLU A 100 9.58 -15.33 38.66
N TYR A 101 10.51 -14.69 39.34
CA TYR A 101 11.71 -15.40 39.83
C TYR A 101 11.41 -16.19 41.06
N ASP A 102 11.39 -17.52 40.95
CA ASP A 102 11.29 -18.43 42.06
C ASP A 102 12.49 -19.43 42.03
N PRO A 103 13.40 -19.36 43.01
CA PRO A 103 14.57 -20.23 43.07
C PRO A 103 14.24 -21.72 43.17
N GLN A 104 13.07 -22.07 43.75
CA GLN A 104 12.65 -23.47 43.92
C GLN A 104 12.10 -24.05 42.62
N ILE A 105 11.40 -23.21 41.82
CA ILE A 105 10.87 -23.58 40.49
C ILE A 105 12.00 -23.61 39.49
N ALA A 106 12.92 -22.65 39.53
CA ALA A 106 14.03 -22.51 38.60
C ALA A 106 14.86 -23.77 38.42
N SER A 107 15.09 -24.52 39.51
CA SER A 107 15.84 -25.77 39.46
C SER A 107 15.10 -26.92 38.76
N ARG A 108 13.77 -26.84 38.64
CA ARG A 108 12.93 -27.87 37.99
C ARG A 108 12.59 -27.51 36.56
N GLU A 109 12.51 -26.22 36.24
CA GLU A 109 12.05 -25.71 34.96
C GLU A 109 13.18 -25.21 34.03
N VAL A 110 14.46 -25.48 34.34
CA VAL A 110 15.63 -25.09 33.56
C VAL A 110 15.50 -25.47 32.05
N TYR A 111 14.84 -26.58 31.77
CA TYR A 111 14.64 -27.06 30.39
C TYR A 111 13.27 -26.77 29.81
N LYS A 112 12.42 -26.02 30.52
CA LYS A 112 11.12 -25.59 29.98
C LYS A 112 11.33 -24.65 28.83
N ARG A 113 10.73 -24.99 27.69
CA ARG A 113 10.80 -24.16 26.48
C ARG A 113 9.64 -23.17 26.47
N GLU A 114 9.92 -21.89 26.31
CA GLU A 114 8.95 -20.88 25.94
C GLU A 114 9.18 -20.53 24.47
N ILE A 115 8.24 -20.92 23.62
CA ILE A 115 8.28 -20.61 22.17
C ILE A 115 7.71 -19.21 22.01
N PRO A 116 8.41 -18.27 21.33
CA PRO A 116 7.86 -16.96 21.00
C PRO A 116 6.55 -17.09 20.25
N ASN A 117 5.55 -16.32 20.64
CA ASN A 117 4.30 -16.25 19.90
C ASN A 117 4.51 -15.39 18.65
N ILE A 118 4.44 -16.02 17.47
CA ILE A 118 4.69 -15.43 16.16
C ILE A 118 3.40 -15.48 15.37
N ASP A 119 2.96 -14.31 14.89
CA ASP A 119 1.87 -14.18 13.95
C ASP A 119 2.44 -13.92 12.55
N ALA A 120 1.92 -14.61 11.54
CA ALA A 120 2.31 -14.43 10.15
C ALA A 120 1.10 -14.11 9.26
N MET A 121 1.30 -13.27 8.27
CA MET A 121 0.32 -12.96 7.24
C MET A 121 0.97 -13.03 5.87
N TYR A 122 0.24 -13.60 4.90
CA TYR A 122 0.72 -13.78 3.54
C TYR A 122 -0.09 -12.91 2.59
N HIS A 123 0.58 -12.06 1.84
CA HIS A 123 -0.02 -11.19 0.84
C HIS A 123 0.37 -11.67 -0.55
N LYS A 124 -0.64 -11.96 -1.39
CA LYS A 124 -0.43 -12.39 -2.77
C LYS A 124 -0.59 -11.23 -3.73
N MET A 125 0.13 -11.30 -4.85
CA MET A 125 -0.06 -10.40 -5.98
C MET A 125 -1.54 -10.45 -6.44
N ASN A 126 -2.18 -9.28 -6.50
CA ASN A 126 -3.60 -9.16 -6.78
C ASN A 126 -3.96 -8.19 -7.91
N SER A 127 -2.96 -7.54 -8.51
CA SER A 127 -3.16 -6.63 -9.65
C SER A 127 -2.16 -6.93 -10.75
N GLN A 128 -2.68 -7.24 -11.94
CA GLN A 128 -1.91 -7.49 -13.16
C GLN A 128 -2.54 -6.69 -14.29
N LEU A 129 -2.03 -5.48 -14.53
CA LEU A 129 -2.53 -4.57 -15.54
C LEU A 129 -1.51 -4.35 -16.64
N PHE A 130 -1.97 -3.94 -17.79
CA PHE A 130 -1.12 -3.36 -18.82
C PHE A 130 -1.78 -2.14 -19.44
N TYR A 131 -0.96 -1.17 -19.81
CA TYR A 131 -1.37 0.06 -20.49
C TYR A 131 -0.85 0.02 -21.89
N LYS A 132 -1.69 0.43 -22.86
CA LYS A 132 -1.36 0.37 -24.29
C LYS A 132 -1.32 1.77 -24.87
N ALA A 133 -0.25 2.09 -25.61
CA ALA A 133 -0.18 3.26 -26.47
C ALA A 133 0.15 2.81 -27.90
N THR A 134 -0.48 3.48 -28.89
CA THR A 134 -0.26 3.18 -30.31
C THR A 134 0.41 4.38 -30.97
N ILE A 135 1.49 4.12 -31.68
CA ILE A 135 2.21 5.13 -32.49
C ILE A 135 2.00 4.78 -33.97
N GLN A 136 1.33 5.64 -34.68
CA GLN A 136 1.15 5.52 -36.14
C GLN A 136 2.42 5.99 -36.86
N GLU A 137 2.73 5.38 -37.99
CA GLU A 137 3.87 5.75 -38.82
C GLU A 137 3.81 7.22 -39.28
N ASP A 138 2.60 7.72 -39.57
CA ASP A 138 2.38 9.15 -39.92
C ASP A 138 2.74 10.09 -38.76
N SER A 139 2.45 9.70 -37.53
CA SER A 139 2.81 10.47 -36.33
C SER A 139 4.31 10.53 -36.13
N LEU A 140 5.00 9.41 -36.39
CA LEU A 140 6.46 9.35 -36.38
C LEU A 140 7.05 10.23 -37.50
N ALA A 141 6.49 10.17 -38.73
CA ALA A 141 6.89 11.03 -39.82
C ALA A 141 6.76 12.52 -39.49
N LYS A 142 5.64 12.92 -38.89
CA LYS A 142 5.42 14.30 -38.42
C LYS A 142 6.42 14.72 -37.35
N ALA A 143 6.85 13.81 -36.47
CA ALA A 143 7.86 14.08 -35.46
C ALA A 143 9.21 14.49 -36.07
N PHE A 144 9.60 13.92 -37.22
CA PHE A 144 10.82 14.33 -37.93
C PHE A 144 10.68 15.65 -38.69
N THR A 145 9.46 16.04 -39.06
CA THR A 145 9.22 17.22 -39.90
C THR A 145 8.86 18.50 -39.15
N SER A 146 8.32 18.37 -37.93
CA SER A 146 7.91 19.51 -37.11
C SER A 146 8.96 19.91 -36.09
N GLU A 147 9.07 21.18 -35.72
CA GLU A 147 10.08 21.74 -34.82
C GLU A 147 10.09 21.10 -33.42
N ASN A 148 8.92 20.74 -32.92
CA ASN A 148 8.74 20.08 -31.58
C ASN A 148 8.10 18.70 -31.70
N GLY A 149 8.22 18.03 -32.84
CA GLY A 149 7.46 16.82 -33.12
C GLY A 149 7.74 15.67 -32.19
N PHE A 150 9.01 15.40 -31.91
CA PHE A 150 9.39 14.36 -30.95
C PHE A 150 8.94 14.67 -29.52
N ARG A 151 9.00 15.93 -29.11
CA ARG A 151 8.53 16.36 -27.80
C ARG A 151 7.03 16.11 -27.62
N THR A 152 6.23 16.42 -28.63
CA THR A 152 4.78 16.20 -28.63
C THR A 152 4.44 14.71 -28.65
N LEU A 153 5.15 13.92 -29.48
CA LEU A 153 4.97 12.48 -29.55
C LEU A 153 5.31 11.81 -28.20
N ILE A 154 6.42 12.20 -27.61
CA ILE A 154 6.89 11.74 -26.31
C ILE A 154 5.89 12.10 -25.22
N ALA A 155 5.47 13.35 -25.11
CA ALA A 155 4.51 13.79 -24.12
C ALA A 155 3.20 12.99 -24.21
N GLY A 156 2.69 12.78 -25.43
CA GLY A 156 1.45 12.03 -25.65
C GLY A 156 1.53 10.58 -25.18
N ILE A 157 2.64 9.88 -25.47
CA ILE A 157 2.84 8.48 -25.03
C ILE A 157 2.90 8.40 -23.51
N VAL A 158 3.60 9.32 -22.92
CA VAL A 158 3.87 9.32 -21.49
C VAL A 158 2.65 9.70 -20.66
N ASP A 159 2.01 10.83 -21.00
CA ASP A 159 0.80 11.25 -20.32
C ASP A 159 -0.26 10.14 -20.36
N SER A 160 -0.32 9.45 -21.50
CA SER A 160 -1.24 8.31 -21.66
C SER A 160 -0.90 7.10 -20.78
N LEU A 161 0.36 6.69 -20.71
CA LEU A 161 0.75 5.44 -20.02
C LEU A 161 0.98 5.65 -18.53
N TYR A 162 1.77 6.65 -18.17
CA TYR A 162 2.21 6.82 -16.77
C TYR A 162 1.17 7.51 -15.90
N SER A 163 0.53 8.57 -16.40
CA SER A 163 -0.51 9.24 -15.65
C SER A 163 -1.69 8.31 -15.40
N GLY A 164 -2.06 7.50 -16.40
CA GLY A 164 -3.09 6.47 -16.25
C GLY A 164 -2.71 5.46 -15.17
N ALA A 165 -1.50 4.90 -15.21
CA ALA A 165 -1.05 3.92 -14.23
C ALA A 165 -0.92 4.49 -12.82
N ASN A 166 -0.40 5.71 -12.66
CA ASN A 166 -0.30 6.35 -11.35
C ASN A 166 -1.68 6.69 -10.77
N PHE A 167 -2.63 7.05 -11.63
CA PHE A 167 -4.00 7.31 -11.21
C PHE A 167 -4.71 6.02 -10.76
N ASP A 168 -4.60 4.94 -11.52
CA ASP A 168 -5.16 3.64 -11.15
C ASP A 168 -4.51 3.07 -9.89
N GLU A 169 -3.19 3.29 -9.71
CA GLU A 169 -2.48 2.97 -8.47
C GLU A 169 -3.06 3.73 -7.28
N PHE A 170 -3.30 5.03 -7.43
CA PHE A 170 -3.93 5.85 -6.40
C PHE A 170 -5.33 5.35 -6.05
N LEU A 171 -6.17 5.05 -7.05
CA LEU A 171 -7.51 4.49 -6.83
C LEU A 171 -7.45 3.14 -6.11
N SER A 172 -6.54 2.25 -6.51
CA SER A 172 -6.35 0.95 -5.87
C SER A 172 -5.92 1.09 -4.41
N MET A 173 -5.04 2.04 -4.11
CA MET A 173 -4.62 2.32 -2.74
C MET A 173 -5.76 2.93 -1.91
N LYS A 174 -6.62 3.77 -2.50
CA LYS A 174 -7.83 4.28 -1.83
C LYS A 174 -8.81 3.17 -1.52
N GLU A 175 -8.99 2.23 -2.43
CA GLU A 175 -9.89 1.08 -2.21
C GLU A 175 -9.45 0.21 -1.02
N LEU A 176 -8.15 0.15 -0.71
CA LEU A 176 -7.66 -0.53 0.49
C LEU A 176 -8.23 0.08 1.77
N PHE A 177 -8.40 1.39 1.84
CA PHE A 177 -9.03 2.04 3.01
C PHE A 177 -10.49 1.64 3.13
N ALA A 178 -11.26 1.71 2.03
CA ALA A 178 -12.67 1.32 2.00
C ALA A 178 -12.87 -0.16 2.36
N THR A 179 -12.04 -1.05 1.82
CA THR A 179 -12.07 -2.49 2.11
C THR A 179 -11.71 -2.78 3.57
N ASN A 180 -10.75 -2.02 4.15
CA ASN A 180 -10.34 -2.20 5.53
C ASN A 180 -11.22 -1.44 6.55
N LYS A 181 -12.24 -0.74 6.10
CA LYS A 181 -13.20 0.00 6.93
C LYS A 181 -13.68 -0.77 8.18
N PRO A 182 -14.04 -2.07 8.11
CA PRO A 182 -14.51 -2.80 9.28
C PRO A 182 -13.47 -2.99 10.38
N TYR A 183 -12.19 -2.78 10.09
CA TYR A 183 -11.08 -3.10 10.99
C TYR A 183 -10.36 -1.88 11.56
N PHE A 184 -10.76 -0.66 11.17
CA PHE A 184 -10.20 0.55 11.77
C PHE A 184 -10.62 0.71 13.24
N ALA A 185 -9.71 1.24 14.03
CA ALA A 185 -10.09 1.87 15.29
C ALA A 185 -10.67 3.26 14.97
N TYR A 186 -11.90 3.52 15.40
CA TYR A 186 -12.58 4.79 15.13
C TYR A 186 -12.51 5.72 16.32
N VAL A 187 -12.16 6.97 16.07
CA VAL A 187 -12.27 8.08 17.02
C VAL A 187 -13.38 9.01 16.52
N LYS A 188 -14.43 9.14 17.34
CA LYS A 188 -15.51 10.10 17.06
C LYS A 188 -15.04 11.51 17.36
N THR A 189 -15.29 12.42 16.45
CA THR A 189 -14.99 13.83 16.59
C THR A 189 -16.20 14.65 16.15
N ASP A 190 -16.15 15.95 16.37
CA ASP A 190 -17.20 16.86 15.92
C ASP A 190 -17.27 16.92 14.39
N ALA A 191 -18.43 17.30 13.87
CA ALA A 191 -18.55 17.62 12.44
C ALA A 191 -17.60 18.77 12.08
N PRO A 192 -16.88 18.70 10.95
CA PRO A 192 -15.87 19.68 10.60
C PRO A 192 -16.51 21.03 10.23
N THR A 193 -16.29 22.02 11.07
CA THR A 193 -16.70 23.41 10.90
C THR A 193 -15.59 24.34 11.37
N ALA A 194 -15.68 25.62 11.04
CA ALA A 194 -14.72 26.63 11.52
C ALA A 194 -14.55 26.61 13.06
N SER A 195 -15.67 26.43 13.80
CA SER A 195 -15.66 26.41 15.27
C SER A 195 -15.11 25.12 15.88
N THR A 196 -15.16 24.01 15.15
CA THR A 196 -14.72 22.68 15.64
C THR A 196 -13.33 22.25 15.14
N ALA A 197 -12.72 23.02 14.23
CA ALA A 197 -11.41 22.72 13.67
C ALA A 197 -10.32 22.49 14.74
N HIS A 198 -10.35 23.30 15.81
CA HIS A 198 -9.43 23.16 16.94
C HIS A 198 -9.59 21.82 17.68
N ASN A 199 -10.82 21.37 17.90
CA ASN A 199 -11.11 20.08 18.55
C ASN A 199 -10.62 18.90 17.70
N ILE A 200 -10.78 19.00 16.38
CA ILE A 200 -10.29 17.98 15.43
C ILE A 200 -8.78 17.84 15.55
N VAL A 201 -8.03 18.95 15.50
CA VAL A 201 -6.57 18.96 15.64
C VAL A 201 -6.16 18.41 17.00
N THR A 202 -6.85 18.80 18.06
CA THR A 202 -6.58 18.32 19.42
C THR A 202 -6.75 16.80 19.51
N ASN A 203 -7.84 16.25 18.96
CA ASN A 203 -8.10 14.81 18.95
C ASN A 203 -7.04 14.05 18.14
N ILE A 204 -6.66 14.55 16.98
CA ILE A 204 -5.61 13.94 16.15
C ILE A 204 -4.28 13.93 16.93
N LYS A 205 -3.90 15.05 17.55
CA LYS A 205 -2.65 15.18 18.30
C LYS A 205 -2.66 14.31 19.56
N ALA A 206 -3.77 14.24 20.29
CA ALA A 206 -3.90 13.36 21.44
C ALA A 206 -3.75 11.89 21.05
N THR A 207 -4.39 11.48 19.96
CA THR A 207 -4.28 10.12 19.42
C THR A 207 -2.87 9.81 18.93
N SER A 208 -2.22 10.75 18.25
CA SER A 208 -0.81 10.62 17.82
C SER A 208 0.12 10.38 19.03
N ASN A 209 -0.10 11.10 20.13
CA ASN A 209 0.67 10.87 21.35
C ASN A 209 0.38 9.49 21.95
N MET A 210 -0.88 9.04 21.94
CA MET A 210 -1.26 7.71 22.45
C MET A 210 -0.65 6.56 21.64
N LEU A 211 -0.48 6.73 20.33
CA LEU A 211 0.14 5.71 19.46
C LEU A 211 1.62 5.46 19.77
N THR A 212 2.31 6.36 20.46
CA THR A 212 3.69 6.14 20.89
C THR A 212 3.82 5.15 22.05
N PHE A 213 2.70 4.83 22.71
CA PHE A 213 2.65 3.84 23.79
C PHE A 213 2.19 2.49 23.25
N MET A 214 2.68 1.43 23.89
CA MET A 214 2.29 0.05 23.56
C MET A 214 0.79 -0.15 23.79
N SER A 215 0.07 -0.58 22.77
CA SER A 215 -1.38 -0.81 22.82
C SER A 215 -1.82 -1.90 21.85
N ASP A 216 -2.88 -2.60 22.18
CA ASP A 216 -3.54 -3.63 21.37
C ASP A 216 -4.84 -3.14 20.72
N LYS A 217 -5.17 -1.83 20.86
CA LYS A 217 -6.47 -1.27 20.46
C LYS A 217 -6.53 -0.79 19.01
N TYR A 218 -5.40 -0.56 18.37
CA TYR A 218 -5.32 0.24 17.13
C TYR A 218 -4.96 -0.56 15.90
N ASN A 219 -4.86 -1.87 16.00
CA ASN A 219 -4.60 -2.77 14.88
C ASN A 219 -5.66 -3.88 14.79
N ARG A 220 -5.74 -4.53 13.63
CA ARG A 220 -6.79 -5.50 13.32
C ARG A 220 -6.77 -6.72 14.24
N PHE A 221 -5.59 -7.27 14.53
CA PHE A 221 -5.45 -8.50 15.32
C PHE A 221 -5.24 -8.25 16.81
N GLY A 222 -5.32 -7.00 17.29
CA GLY A 222 -5.18 -6.68 18.68
C GLY A 222 -3.84 -7.15 19.27
N VAL A 223 -2.78 -7.08 18.49
CA VAL A 223 -1.41 -7.34 18.96
C VAL A 223 -0.87 -6.09 19.65
N LYS A 224 -0.01 -6.28 20.66
CA LYS A 224 0.62 -5.16 21.35
C LYS A 224 1.67 -4.51 20.44
N ASN A 225 1.36 -3.36 19.92
CA ASN A 225 2.21 -2.60 19.02
C ASN A 225 2.20 -1.11 19.37
N PHE A 226 3.22 -0.37 18.94
CA PHE A 226 3.33 1.07 19.08
C PHE A 226 3.85 1.68 17.78
N THR A 227 3.53 2.95 17.55
CA THR A 227 4.00 3.68 16.37
C THR A 227 4.70 4.95 16.80
N PRO A 228 6.03 5.03 16.72
CA PRO A 228 6.77 6.24 17.05
C PRO A 228 6.41 7.38 16.07
N ARG A 229 6.62 8.63 16.47
CA ARG A 229 6.14 9.80 15.73
C ARG A 229 6.70 9.94 14.33
N ASP A 230 7.94 9.55 14.12
CA ASP A 230 8.62 9.57 12.83
C ASP A 230 8.04 8.58 11.82
N ARG A 231 7.37 7.52 12.30
CA ARG A 231 6.69 6.52 11.47
C ARG A 231 5.19 6.76 11.31
N GLN A 232 4.65 7.78 11.98
CA GLN A 232 3.24 8.13 11.85
C GLN A 232 2.99 8.88 10.54
N VAL A 233 1.94 8.48 9.83
CA VAL A 233 1.46 9.14 8.62
C VAL A 233 0.02 9.58 8.85
N LEU A 234 -0.23 10.87 8.73
CA LEU A 234 -1.57 11.46 8.75
C LEU A 234 -2.05 11.65 7.32
N LEU A 235 -3.07 10.90 6.96
CA LEU A 235 -3.84 11.11 5.74
C LEU A 235 -5.01 12.02 6.10
N ILE A 236 -5.17 13.12 5.39
CA ILE A 236 -6.24 14.10 5.68
C ILE A 236 -6.96 14.50 4.40
N ARG A 237 -8.27 14.65 4.48
CA ARG A 237 -9.08 15.07 3.34
C ARG A 237 -8.84 16.55 3.04
N ALA A 238 -8.75 16.90 1.75
CA ALA A 238 -8.33 18.23 1.28
C ALA A 238 -9.21 19.39 1.83
N ASP A 239 -10.52 19.18 1.96
CA ASP A 239 -11.44 20.18 2.51
C ASP A 239 -11.20 20.45 4.01
N ILE A 240 -10.87 19.40 4.75
CA ILE A 240 -10.56 19.48 6.19
C ILE A 240 -9.20 20.10 6.43
N ASP A 241 -8.25 19.76 5.56
CA ASP A 241 -6.92 20.34 5.56
C ASP A 241 -6.97 21.85 5.41
N ALA A 242 -7.70 22.33 4.40
CA ALA A 242 -7.93 23.76 4.19
C ALA A 242 -8.67 24.42 5.36
N LEU A 243 -9.67 23.73 5.96
CA LEU A 243 -10.40 24.22 7.12
C LEU A 243 -9.48 24.43 8.33
N ILE A 244 -8.58 23.46 8.58
CA ILE A 244 -7.62 23.53 9.69
C ILE A 244 -6.62 24.66 9.44
N ASP A 245 -6.05 24.74 8.24
CA ASP A 245 -5.05 25.76 7.93
C ASP A 245 -5.60 27.17 8.06
N VAL A 246 -6.81 27.43 7.60
CA VAL A 246 -7.44 28.75 7.70
C VAL A 246 -7.82 29.10 9.15
N ASN A 247 -8.43 28.19 9.90
CA ASN A 247 -9.00 28.52 11.21
C ASN A 247 -7.97 28.40 12.36
N VAL A 248 -7.03 27.47 12.27
CA VAL A 248 -5.96 27.32 13.27
C VAL A 248 -4.88 28.37 13.07
N LEU A 249 -4.54 28.72 11.83
CA LEU A 249 -3.61 29.82 11.53
C LEU A 249 -4.18 31.20 11.93
N ALA A 250 -5.48 31.44 11.73
CA ALA A 250 -6.11 32.69 12.15
C ALA A 250 -6.09 32.90 13.67
N SER A 251 -6.14 31.82 14.45
CA SER A 251 -6.01 31.87 15.92
C SER A 251 -4.55 31.90 16.41
N ALA A 252 -3.60 31.52 15.55
CA ALA A 252 -2.21 31.25 15.92
C ALA A 252 -1.23 32.42 15.67
N PHE A 253 -1.73 33.63 15.40
CA PHE A 253 -0.83 34.79 15.31
C PHE A 253 -0.05 35.05 16.62
N ASN A 254 -0.32 34.31 17.69
CA ASN A 254 0.35 34.41 18.98
C ASN A 254 0.86 33.10 19.59
N MET A 255 0.86 31.98 18.88
CA MET A 255 1.39 30.72 19.42
C MET A 255 2.28 30.00 18.38
N ASN A 256 3.44 29.53 18.85
CA ASN A 256 4.31 28.65 18.06
C ASN A 256 3.50 27.53 17.41
N LYS A 257 3.59 27.41 16.08
CA LYS A 257 2.92 26.38 15.27
C LYS A 257 2.88 25.06 16.03
N ALA A 258 1.68 24.56 16.29
CA ALA A 258 1.52 23.16 16.66
C ALA A 258 1.82 22.31 15.42
N GLU A 259 3.08 22.11 15.16
CA GLU A 259 3.57 21.29 14.05
C GLU A 259 3.12 19.86 14.32
N PHE A 260 2.33 19.28 13.43
CA PHE A 260 2.10 17.85 13.45
C PHE A 260 3.45 17.21 13.10
N MET A 261 4.04 16.50 14.06
CA MET A 261 5.40 15.96 13.96
C MET A 261 5.51 14.73 13.06
N GLY A 262 4.40 14.26 12.46
CA GLY A 262 4.36 13.16 11.51
C GLY A 262 4.26 13.64 10.06
N ARG A 263 4.36 12.69 9.14
CA ARG A 263 4.18 12.94 7.71
C ARG A 263 2.71 13.19 7.40
N ARG A 264 2.39 14.31 6.75
CA ARG A 264 1.02 14.67 6.32
C ARG A 264 0.87 14.44 4.82
N ILE A 265 -0.20 13.76 4.43
CA ILE A 265 -0.57 13.52 3.03
C ILE A 265 -2.02 13.94 2.85
N VAL A 266 -2.27 14.81 1.87
CA VAL A 266 -3.61 15.28 1.55
C VAL A 266 -4.22 14.38 0.47
N VAL A 267 -5.45 13.94 0.69
CA VAL A 267 -6.22 13.11 -0.23
C VAL A 267 -7.58 13.77 -0.54
N ASP A 268 -8.19 13.38 -1.65
CA ASP A 268 -9.52 13.85 -2.04
C ASP A 268 -10.62 13.23 -1.14
N ASP A 269 -10.61 11.90 -0.99
CA ASP A 269 -11.52 11.13 -0.14
C ASP A 269 -10.89 9.78 0.25
N PHE A 270 -11.58 8.98 1.08
CA PHE A 270 -11.13 7.65 1.51
C PHE A 270 -11.92 6.49 0.86
N GLY A 271 -12.68 6.77 -0.20
CA GLY A 271 -13.44 5.76 -0.93
C GLY A 271 -14.86 5.53 -0.38
N THR A 272 -15.56 4.61 -1.03
CA THR A 272 -16.98 4.36 -0.80
C THR A 272 -17.28 3.90 0.63
N GLY A 273 -18.26 4.54 1.25
CA GLY A 273 -18.70 4.22 2.60
C GLY A 273 -17.83 4.82 3.71
N MET A 274 -16.88 5.68 3.36
CA MET A 274 -16.04 6.44 4.30
C MET A 274 -16.25 7.97 4.19
N GLU A 275 -17.41 8.41 3.70
CA GLU A 275 -17.72 9.81 3.42
C GLU A 275 -17.64 10.69 4.68
N ASN A 276 -17.93 10.10 5.86
CA ASN A 276 -17.84 10.77 7.15
C ASN A 276 -16.45 10.71 7.80
N VAL A 277 -15.51 9.99 7.19
CA VAL A 277 -14.11 9.93 7.63
C VAL A 277 -13.37 11.09 6.98
N TYR A 278 -12.66 11.86 7.76
CA TYR A 278 -11.93 13.02 7.26
C TYR A 278 -10.42 12.98 7.53
N ALA A 279 -9.96 12.08 8.38
CA ALA A 279 -8.54 11.82 8.57
C ALA A 279 -8.31 10.36 8.96
N ILE A 280 -7.16 9.80 8.55
CA ILE A 280 -6.65 8.51 9.00
C ILE A 280 -5.23 8.71 9.48
N LEU A 281 -4.96 8.32 10.72
CA LEU A 281 -3.62 8.29 11.29
C LEU A 281 -3.15 6.84 11.34
N CYS A 282 -2.07 6.54 10.63
CA CYS A 282 -1.57 5.16 10.54
C CYS A 282 -0.04 5.08 10.63
N ASP A 283 0.46 3.88 10.85
CA ASP A 283 1.88 3.55 10.71
C ASP A 283 2.27 3.57 9.21
N GLU A 284 3.48 3.95 8.88
CA GLU A 284 4.01 3.93 7.50
C GLU A 284 3.99 2.53 6.87
N THR A 285 3.92 1.47 7.70
CA THR A 285 3.83 0.09 7.24
C THR A 285 2.40 -0.39 7.00
N PHE A 286 1.38 0.46 7.28
CA PHE A 286 -0.02 0.09 7.17
C PHE A 286 -0.41 -0.34 5.76
N LEU A 287 -0.05 0.44 4.73
CA LEU A 287 -0.23 0.04 3.35
C LEU A 287 1.00 -0.72 2.86
N ILE A 288 0.76 -1.88 2.26
CA ILE A 288 1.78 -2.71 1.62
C ILE A 288 1.54 -2.64 0.12
N VAL A 289 2.36 -1.83 -0.56
CA VAL A 289 2.34 -1.71 -2.02
C VAL A 289 3.70 -2.08 -2.56
N VAL A 290 3.75 -3.17 -3.32
CA VAL A 290 5.00 -3.71 -3.85
C VAL A 290 4.89 -3.89 -5.36
N ASN A 291 5.96 -3.49 -6.06
CA ASN A 291 6.09 -3.68 -7.49
C ASN A 291 6.58 -5.11 -7.77
N ASN A 292 5.78 -5.91 -8.49
CA ASN A 292 6.17 -7.26 -8.90
C ASN A 292 6.75 -7.25 -10.31
N LEU A 293 6.18 -6.45 -11.23
CA LEU A 293 6.68 -6.31 -12.59
C LEU A 293 6.42 -4.91 -13.12
N ASP A 294 7.46 -4.30 -13.70
CA ASP A 294 7.38 -3.13 -14.58
C ASP A 294 8.13 -3.45 -15.85
N ARG A 295 7.41 -3.73 -16.95
CA ARG A 295 8.01 -4.16 -18.21
C ARG A 295 7.32 -3.55 -19.42
N PHE A 296 8.12 -3.01 -20.34
CA PHE A 296 7.66 -2.61 -21.66
C PHE A 296 7.84 -3.75 -22.68
N THR A 297 6.84 -3.89 -23.53
CA THR A 297 6.89 -4.75 -24.72
C THR A 297 6.31 -3.99 -25.90
N GLU A 298 6.69 -4.39 -27.14
CA GLU A 298 6.25 -3.74 -28.35
C GLU A 298 5.84 -4.75 -29.41
N GLN A 299 4.92 -4.34 -30.29
CA GLN A 299 4.48 -5.13 -31.43
C GLN A 299 4.13 -4.22 -32.59
N TYR A 300 4.79 -4.43 -33.75
CA TYR A 300 4.42 -3.77 -35.00
C TYR A 300 3.24 -4.47 -35.68
N ASN A 301 2.26 -3.70 -36.14
CA ASN A 301 1.17 -4.18 -36.97
C ASN A 301 1.43 -3.76 -38.43
N ALA A 302 1.83 -4.72 -39.27
CA ALA A 302 2.17 -4.48 -40.65
C ALA A 302 0.97 -4.09 -41.54
N GLN A 303 -0.24 -4.52 -41.18
CA GLN A 303 -1.44 -4.19 -41.92
C GLN A 303 -1.92 -2.76 -41.65
N GLY A 304 -1.76 -2.29 -40.41
CA GLY A 304 -2.22 -0.97 -39.97
C GLY A 304 -1.12 0.10 -39.95
N LEU A 305 0.13 -0.26 -40.24
CA LEU A 305 1.31 0.62 -40.23
C LEU A 305 1.46 1.38 -38.91
N TYR A 306 1.39 0.66 -37.78
CA TYR A 306 1.53 1.24 -36.46
C TYR A 306 2.26 0.29 -35.50
N TRP A 307 2.86 0.89 -34.45
CA TRP A 307 3.44 0.17 -33.32
C TRP A 307 2.52 0.25 -32.11
N ASN A 308 2.29 -0.89 -31.45
CA ASN A 308 1.66 -0.94 -30.15
C ASN A 308 2.75 -1.12 -29.10
N TYR A 309 2.73 -0.25 -28.11
CA TYR A 309 3.55 -0.34 -26.91
C TYR A 309 2.68 -0.76 -25.75
N PHE A 310 3.15 -1.74 -24.97
CA PHE A 310 2.47 -2.24 -23.81
C PHE A 310 3.37 -2.04 -22.61
N TRP A 311 2.87 -1.35 -21.61
CA TRP A 311 3.52 -1.25 -20.32
C TRP A 311 2.79 -2.13 -19.33
N HIS A 312 3.42 -3.25 -18.93
CA HIS A 312 2.92 -4.20 -17.95
C HIS A 312 3.27 -3.71 -16.56
N VAL A 313 2.26 -3.58 -15.71
CA VAL A 313 2.36 -3.10 -14.34
C VAL A 313 1.70 -4.12 -13.44
N TRP A 314 2.49 -4.90 -12.72
CA TRP A 314 1.99 -5.87 -11.76
C TRP A 314 2.32 -5.42 -10.36
N ARG A 315 1.33 -5.45 -9.48
CA ARG A 315 1.41 -4.92 -8.12
C ARG A 315 0.77 -5.86 -7.11
N THR A 316 1.32 -5.84 -5.90
CA THR A 316 0.65 -6.36 -4.71
C THR A 316 0.13 -5.19 -3.91
N TYR A 317 -1.18 -5.15 -3.69
CA TYR A 317 -1.86 -4.18 -2.83
C TYR A 317 -2.41 -4.90 -1.63
N ALA A 318 -1.97 -4.54 -0.43
CA ALA A 318 -2.41 -5.14 0.81
C ALA A 318 -2.39 -4.15 1.97
N VAL A 319 -2.98 -4.56 3.08
CA VAL A 319 -2.98 -3.82 4.35
C VAL A 319 -2.39 -4.72 5.42
N SER A 320 -1.43 -4.18 6.19
CA SER A 320 -0.88 -4.88 7.34
C SER A 320 -1.92 -4.98 8.46
N PRO A 321 -2.28 -6.18 8.92
CA PRO A 321 -3.19 -6.35 10.05
C PRO A 321 -2.54 -6.05 11.40
N PHE A 322 -1.22 -5.95 11.45
CA PHE A 322 -0.44 -5.67 12.65
C PHE A 322 -0.13 -4.19 12.85
N ALA A 323 -0.18 -3.40 11.77
CA ALA A 323 0.08 -1.96 11.82
C ALA A 323 -1.08 -1.21 12.46
N ASN A 324 -0.76 -0.20 13.26
CA ASN A 324 -1.77 0.65 13.87
C ASN A 324 -2.39 1.58 12.83
N ALA A 325 -3.73 1.69 12.85
CA ALA A 325 -4.48 2.62 12.01
C ALA A 325 -5.76 3.08 12.68
N ILE A 326 -5.98 4.38 12.70
CA ILE A 326 -7.09 5.04 13.38
C ILE A 326 -7.79 5.96 12.39
N ALA A 327 -9.10 5.82 12.26
CA ALA A 327 -9.94 6.68 11.44
C ALA A 327 -10.71 7.68 12.31
N PHE A 328 -10.65 8.96 11.93
CA PHE A 328 -11.40 10.04 12.57
C PHE A 328 -12.68 10.30 11.79
N THR A 329 -13.82 10.22 12.48
CA THR A 329 -15.14 10.33 11.85
C THR A 329 -16.10 11.22 12.64
N SER A 330 -16.93 11.97 11.91
CA SER A 330 -18.10 12.65 12.48
C SER A 330 -19.35 11.76 12.47
N GLY A 331 -19.31 10.62 11.79
CA GLY A 331 -20.40 9.68 11.70
C GLY A 331 -20.68 8.94 13.01
N THR A 332 -21.76 8.19 13.02
CA THR A 332 -22.09 7.32 14.16
C THR A 332 -21.17 6.11 14.17
N ILE A 333 -20.49 5.87 15.29
CA ILE A 333 -19.72 4.65 15.50
C ILE A 333 -20.69 3.59 16.04
N THR A 334 -20.86 2.52 15.29
CA THR A 334 -21.68 1.38 15.72
C THR A 334 -20.89 0.54 16.71
N GLU A 335 -21.42 0.39 17.92
CA GLU A 335 -20.81 -0.46 18.93
C GLU A 335 -21.17 -1.94 18.72
N GLY A 336 -20.18 -2.82 18.96
CA GLY A 336 -20.41 -4.25 19.01
C GLY A 336 -21.27 -4.66 20.20
N THR A 337 -22.11 -5.64 20.01
CA THR A 337 -23.00 -6.22 21.03
C THR A 337 -22.69 -7.67 21.36
N ALA A 338 -22.14 -8.44 20.39
CA ALA A 338 -21.76 -9.83 20.59
C ALA A 338 -20.61 -10.22 19.66
N VAL A 339 -19.87 -11.28 20.07
CA VAL A 339 -18.83 -11.94 19.26
C VAL A 339 -19.27 -13.37 18.99
N THR A 340 -19.06 -13.85 17.77
CA THR A 340 -19.28 -15.25 17.37
C THR A 340 -17.97 -15.86 16.89
N ILE A 341 -17.78 -17.17 17.10
CA ILE A 341 -16.61 -17.93 16.61
C ILE A 341 -17.11 -19.02 15.67
N THR A 342 -16.44 -19.20 14.57
CA THR A 342 -16.71 -20.23 13.56
C THR A 342 -15.42 -20.98 13.21
N PRO A 343 -15.42 -22.31 13.28
CA PRO A 343 -16.44 -23.19 13.89
C PRO A 343 -16.55 -23.02 15.40
N SER A 344 -17.76 -23.18 15.96
CA SER A 344 -18.04 -22.93 17.38
C SER A 344 -17.57 -24.04 18.33
N ALA A 345 -17.38 -25.24 17.82
CA ALA A 345 -16.93 -26.41 18.58
C ALA A 345 -16.17 -27.40 17.66
N PRO A 346 -14.97 -27.05 17.20
CA PRO A 346 -14.18 -27.91 16.31
C PRO A 346 -13.64 -29.12 17.06
N SER A 347 -13.55 -30.28 16.38
CA SER A 347 -12.83 -31.47 16.81
C SER A 347 -11.61 -31.66 15.91
N ILE A 348 -10.42 -31.76 16.50
CA ILE A 348 -9.15 -31.75 15.78
C ILE A 348 -8.27 -32.86 16.33
N ALA A 349 -7.70 -33.64 15.43
CA ALA A 349 -6.70 -34.63 15.77
C ALA A 349 -5.39 -33.98 16.24
N LYS A 350 -4.63 -34.67 17.09
CA LYS A 350 -3.27 -34.28 17.45
C LYS A 350 -2.41 -34.10 16.20
N GLY A 351 -1.56 -33.07 16.16
CA GLY A 351 -0.81 -32.66 14.99
C GLY A 351 -1.61 -31.85 13.94
N GLY A 352 -2.94 -31.72 14.13
CA GLY A 352 -3.83 -31.03 13.20
C GLY A 352 -3.88 -29.51 13.40
N ASN A 353 -4.48 -28.84 12.42
CA ASN A 353 -4.64 -27.39 12.40
C ASN A 353 -6.09 -27.00 12.11
N VAL A 354 -6.50 -25.83 12.62
CA VAL A 354 -7.76 -25.18 12.25
C VAL A 354 -7.61 -23.68 12.18
N GLN A 355 -8.22 -23.06 11.19
CA GLN A 355 -8.42 -21.63 11.17
C GLN A 355 -9.78 -21.31 11.80
N LEU A 356 -9.75 -20.56 12.90
CA LEU A 356 -10.93 -20.01 13.54
C LEU A 356 -11.17 -18.61 13.04
N GLU A 357 -12.43 -18.30 12.74
CA GLU A 357 -12.87 -16.97 12.35
C GLU A 357 -13.79 -16.40 13.42
N ALA A 358 -13.79 -15.09 13.58
CA ALA A 358 -14.71 -14.43 14.47
C ALA A 358 -15.39 -13.25 13.79
N SER A 359 -16.64 -12.98 14.16
CA SER A 359 -17.37 -11.81 13.70
C SER A 359 -18.02 -11.10 14.89
N VAL A 360 -18.15 -9.78 14.76
CA VAL A 360 -18.80 -8.91 15.73
C VAL A 360 -20.16 -8.48 15.21
N THR A 361 -21.19 -8.61 16.03
CA THR A 361 -22.56 -8.18 15.70
C THR A 361 -22.80 -6.81 16.34
N PRO A 362 -23.46 -5.84 15.66
CA PRO A 362 -23.86 -5.88 14.24
C PRO A 362 -22.69 -5.71 13.28
N SER A 363 -22.86 -6.03 12.00
CA SER A 363 -21.80 -5.99 10.98
C SER A 363 -21.18 -4.59 10.74
N GLY A 364 -21.89 -3.53 11.13
CA GLY A 364 -21.36 -2.15 11.11
C GLY A 364 -20.42 -1.81 12.25
N ALA A 365 -20.27 -2.67 13.26
CA ALA A 365 -19.30 -2.51 14.33
C ALA A 365 -17.89 -2.91 13.86
N SER A 366 -16.86 -2.47 14.60
CA SER A 366 -15.49 -2.93 14.34
C SER A 366 -15.39 -4.45 14.41
N GLN A 367 -14.88 -5.06 13.34
CA GLN A 367 -14.70 -6.51 13.20
C GLN A 367 -13.31 -6.98 13.67
N SER A 368 -12.52 -6.10 14.27
CA SER A 368 -11.22 -6.45 14.81
C SER A 368 -11.35 -7.34 16.03
N VAL A 369 -10.82 -8.56 15.97
CA VAL A 369 -10.89 -9.58 17.03
C VAL A 369 -9.52 -10.20 17.23
N ARG A 370 -9.16 -10.41 18.51
CA ARG A 370 -7.96 -11.13 18.93
C ARG A 370 -8.34 -12.50 19.48
N PHE A 371 -7.62 -13.52 19.06
CA PHE A 371 -7.72 -14.86 19.64
C PHE A 371 -6.65 -15.10 20.68
N THR A 372 -7.03 -15.79 21.76
CA THR A 372 -6.17 -16.35 22.78
C THR A 372 -6.68 -17.73 23.15
N ALA A 373 -5.85 -18.58 23.74
CA ALA A 373 -6.31 -19.89 24.18
C ALA A 373 -5.67 -20.28 25.52
N GLU A 374 -6.40 -21.13 26.27
CA GLU A 374 -6.01 -21.72 27.50
C GLU A 374 -6.03 -23.25 27.37
N GLY A 375 -5.21 -23.95 28.20
CA GLY A 375 -5.12 -25.41 28.17
C GLY A 375 -4.20 -25.94 27.06
N MET A 376 -3.43 -25.08 26.42
CA MET A 376 -2.44 -25.49 25.42
C MET A 376 -1.21 -26.12 26.11
N ASN A 377 -0.77 -27.26 25.58
CA ASN A 377 0.46 -27.96 25.97
C ASN A 377 1.00 -28.76 24.78
N GLY A 378 2.09 -29.50 24.96
CA GLY A 378 2.61 -30.41 23.93
C GLY A 378 2.97 -29.76 22.60
N GLY A 379 3.32 -28.46 22.56
CA GLY A 379 3.66 -27.75 21.35
C GLY A 379 2.47 -27.09 20.66
N SER A 380 1.27 -27.09 21.24
CA SER A 380 0.10 -26.38 20.71
C SER A 380 0.26 -24.89 20.84
N TYR A 381 -0.21 -24.13 19.82
CA TYR A 381 -0.22 -22.67 19.84
C TYR A 381 -1.41 -22.11 19.06
N ILE A 382 -1.78 -20.88 19.37
CA ILE A 382 -2.77 -20.11 18.62
C ILE A 382 -2.19 -18.73 18.24
N THR A 383 -2.44 -18.31 17.01
CA THR A 383 -2.10 -16.96 16.58
C THR A 383 -3.20 -15.97 16.96
N ALA A 384 -2.89 -14.67 17.00
CA ALA A 384 -3.87 -13.62 17.23
C ALA A 384 -4.97 -13.60 16.14
N SER A 385 -4.66 -14.06 14.93
CA SER A 385 -5.58 -14.19 13.79
C SER A 385 -6.51 -15.43 13.87
N GLY A 386 -6.31 -16.32 14.86
CA GLY A 386 -7.15 -17.50 15.06
C GLY A 386 -6.68 -18.78 14.38
N PHE A 387 -5.45 -18.85 13.89
CA PHE A 387 -4.87 -20.10 13.45
C PHE A 387 -4.42 -20.91 14.68
N LEU A 388 -5.05 -22.04 14.92
CA LEU A 388 -4.74 -22.97 16.00
C LEU A 388 -4.02 -24.20 15.44
N HIS A 389 -2.84 -24.48 15.98
CA HIS A 389 -2.14 -25.74 15.83
C HIS A 389 -2.25 -26.57 17.09
N VAL A 390 -2.66 -27.81 16.98
CA VAL A 390 -2.73 -28.79 18.08
C VAL A 390 -1.46 -29.64 18.02
N GLY A 391 -0.63 -29.54 19.02
CA GLY A 391 0.61 -30.35 19.11
C GLY A 391 0.34 -31.85 19.27
N GLU A 392 1.27 -32.68 18.83
CA GLU A 392 1.14 -34.15 18.90
C GLU A 392 1.05 -34.68 20.35
N GLU A 393 1.63 -33.94 21.30
CA GLU A 393 1.63 -34.29 22.72
C GLU A 393 0.55 -33.53 23.50
N GLN A 394 -0.37 -32.83 22.83
CA GLN A 394 -1.46 -32.12 23.49
C GLN A 394 -2.28 -33.11 24.35
N SER A 395 -2.51 -32.74 25.61
CA SER A 395 -3.41 -33.45 26.48
C SER A 395 -4.58 -32.58 26.92
N GLY A 396 -5.81 -33.12 26.78
CA GLY A 396 -7.03 -32.39 27.09
C GLY A 396 -7.48 -31.39 26.01
N ASN A 397 -8.66 -30.85 26.20
CA ASN A 397 -9.25 -29.88 25.29
C ASN A 397 -8.64 -28.50 25.45
N ILE A 398 -8.69 -27.72 24.37
CA ILE A 398 -8.20 -26.34 24.33
C ILE A 398 -9.40 -25.41 24.39
N THR A 399 -9.39 -24.41 25.28
CA THR A 399 -10.42 -23.37 25.31
C THR A 399 -9.90 -22.13 24.60
N VAL A 400 -10.50 -21.84 23.44
CA VAL A 400 -10.19 -20.63 22.64
C VAL A 400 -11.12 -19.50 23.04
N LYS A 401 -10.58 -18.29 23.17
CA LYS A 401 -11.31 -17.07 23.49
C LYS A 401 -11.07 -16.03 22.41
N ALA A 402 -12.14 -15.55 21.79
CA ALA A 402 -12.14 -14.40 20.89
C ALA A 402 -12.58 -13.14 21.64
N THR A 403 -11.81 -12.07 21.53
CA THR A 403 -12.05 -10.80 22.21
C THR A 403 -12.09 -9.68 21.19
N ALA A 404 -13.19 -8.88 21.14
CA ALA A 404 -13.28 -7.71 20.29
C ALA A 404 -12.29 -6.61 20.74
N THR A 405 -11.40 -6.15 19.86
CA THR A 405 -10.36 -5.17 20.23
C THR A 405 -10.93 -3.80 20.57
N ALA A 406 -11.97 -3.37 19.87
CA ALA A 406 -12.67 -2.11 20.12
C ALA A 406 -13.46 -2.09 21.46
N LYS A 407 -13.88 -3.26 21.94
CA LYS A 407 -14.64 -3.43 23.19
C LYS A 407 -14.22 -4.70 23.91
N PRO A 408 -13.13 -4.70 24.68
CA PRO A 408 -12.55 -5.90 25.30
C PRO A 408 -13.45 -6.66 26.27
N SER A 409 -14.56 -6.05 26.70
CA SER A 409 -15.61 -6.72 27.47
C SER A 409 -16.44 -7.72 26.66
N LEU A 410 -16.45 -7.59 25.31
CA LEU A 410 -17.11 -8.51 24.41
C LEU A 410 -16.18 -9.66 24.08
N THR A 411 -16.49 -10.81 24.62
CA THR A 411 -15.73 -12.05 24.41
C THR A 411 -16.63 -13.21 24.09
N LYS A 412 -16.10 -14.19 23.39
CA LYS A 412 -16.71 -15.49 23.15
C LYS A 412 -15.67 -16.58 23.33
N THR A 413 -16.07 -17.68 23.94
CA THR A 413 -15.23 -18.88 24.06
C THR A 413 -15.75 -20.01 23.19
N ALA A 414 -14.84 -20.83 22.69
CA ALA A 414 -15.11 -22.07 21.98
C ALA A 414 -14.20 -23.17 22.54
N THR A 415 -14.75 -24.37 22.77
CA THR A 415 -13.95 -25.53 23.20
C THR A 415 -13.55 -26.33 21.97
N VAL A 416 -12.26 -26.53 21.80
CA VAL A 416 -11.68 -27.40 20.79
C VAL A 416 -11.47 -28.76 21.38
N THR A 417 -12.17 -29.76 20.89
CA THR A 417 -12.02 -31.16 21.31
C THR A 417 -10.82 -31.75 20.58
N VAL A 418 -9.85 -32.23 21.36
CA VAL A 418 -8.64 -32.88 20.82
C VAL A 418 -8.86 -34.40 20.81
N THR A 419 -8.74 -34.99 19.60
CA THR A 419 -8.97 -36.42 19.35
C THR A 419 -7.71 -37.17 18.94
#